data_0fa9521527bbcada876212be700bd704
#
_entry.id   0fa9521527bbcada876212be700bd704
#
_cell.length_a   1.000
_cell.length_b   1.000
_cell.length_c   1.000
_cell.angle_alpha   90.00
_cell.angle_beta   90.00
_cell.angle_gamma   90.00
#
_symmetry.space_group_name_H-M   'P 1'
#
loop_
_entity.id
_entity.type
_entity.pdbx_description
1 polymer ?
#
loop_
_entity_poly.entity_id
_entity_poly.type
_entity_poly.pdbx_seq_one_letter_code
_entity_poly.pdbx_strand_id
1 'polypeptide(L)'
;MLELLSLTAGYDRRAPVVRDVTLTLAPGEAVGLLGPSGCGKSTLARVAALLHRPDSGRVVIDGAPARGYRHRAPRAQRTAFGVVFQQPRQSADPRLRLVDLIAEPLRATGRPEGAADKAAETADRVGLGTDLLGRRPHEVSDGQLQRACLARALILRPRYLVCDEMTAMLDASTTAALIGVVEEYRRETDAALLAVGHDRVLLDRWCDRTVDWSELGSHPDISAAAKSPAERSLSAR
;
A
#
# COMPACT_ATOMS: atom_id res chain seq x y z
N MET A 1 14.23 -10.04 1.53
CA MET A 1 13.12 -10.74 0.86
C MET A 1 11.88 -10.69 1.75
N LEU A 2 10.70 -10.40 1.18
CA LEU A 2 9.40 -10.50 1.85
C LEU A 2 8.69 -11.75 1.35
N GLU A 3 8.17 -12.57 2.28
CA GLU A 3 7.46 -13.80 1.94
C GLU A 3 6.09 -13.82 2.65
N LEU A 4 5.07 -14.04 1.89
CA LEU A 4 3.70 -14.27 2.32
C LEU A 4 3.44 -15.77 2.13
N LEU A 5 3.29 -16.53 3.22
CA LEU A 5 3.25 -17.98 3.16
C LEU A 5 1.89 -18.51 3.62
N SER A 6 1.15 -19.13 2.70
CA SER A 6 -0.17 -19.76 2.92
C SER A 6 -1.13 -18.84 3.70
N LEU A 7 -1.22 -17.58 3.30
CA LEU A 7 -2.00 -16.58 4.01
C LEU A 7 -3.49 -16.76 3.78
N THR A 8 -4.24 -16.82 4.88
CA THR A 8 -5.69 -16.67 4.88
C THR A 8 -6.04 -15.45 5.72
N ALA A 9 -6.86 -14.54 5.19
CA ALA A 9 -7.22 -13.30 5.87
C ALA A 9 -8.57 -12.76 5.41
N GLY A 10 -9.26 -12.08 6.31
CA GLY A 10 -10.51 -11.39 6.04
C GLY A 10 -10.89 -10.46 7.20
N TYR A 11 -11.99 -9.76 7.05
CA TYR A 11 -12.59 -8.95 8.11
C TYR A 11 -13.61 -9.75 8.93
N ASP A 12 -14.14 -10.82 8.33
CA ASP A 12 -14.92 -11.86 8.99
C ASP A 12 -14.21 -13.20 8.82
N ARG A 13 -13.86 -13.84 9.94
CA ARG A 13 -13.19 -15.16 9.95
C ARG A 13 -14.00 -16.26 9.25
N ARG A 14 -15.34 -16.11 9.19
CA ARG A 14 -16.22 -17.07 8.51
C ARG A 14 -16.25 -16.88 7.00
N ALA A 15 -15.81 -15.69 6.52
CA ALA A 15 -15.78 -15.33 5.11
C ALA A 15 -14.43 -14.66 4.74
N PRO A 16 -13.30 -15.38 4.82
CA PRO A 16 -12.01 -14.81 4.42
C PRO A 16 -12.00 -14.49 2.93
N VAL A 17 -11.44 -13.35 2.57
CA VAL A 17 -11.31 -12.88 1.18
C VAL A 17 -9.96 -13.24 0.56
N VAL A 18 -8.95 -13.50 1.38
CA VAL A 18 -7.64 -14.06 1.01
C VAL A 18 -7.62 -15.49 1.50
N ARG A 19 -7.32 -16.47 0.63
CA ARG A 19 -7.32 -17.89 1.00
C ARG A 19 -6.09 -18.58 0.48
N ASP A 20 -5.26 -19.11 1.40
CA ASP A 20 -4.05 -19.90 1.11
C ASP A 20 -3.11 -19.25 0.09
N VAL A 21 -2.94 -17.94 0.17
CA VAL A 21 -2.12 -17.18 -0.76
C VAL A 21 -0.65 -17.24 -0.36
N THR A 22 0.19 -17.62 -1.32
CA THR A 22 1.65 -17.54 -1.21
C THR A 22 2.20 -16.59 -2.26
N LEU A 23 2.99 -15.60 -1.82
CA LEU A 23 3.63 -14.60 -2.68
C LEU A 23 4.98 -14.21 -2.09
N THR A 24 5.99 -14.05 -2.94
CA THR A 24 7.33 -13.61 -2.53
C THR A 24 7.73 -12.35 -3.29
N LEU A 25 8.50 -11.49 -2.64
CA LEU A 25 9.15 -10.33 -3.25
C LEU A 25 10.64 -10.40 -2.91
N ALA A 26 11.48 -10.54 -3.94
CA ALA A 26 12.93 -10.45 -3.78
C ALA A 26 13.35 -8.99 -3.47
N PRO A 27 14.54 -8.74 -2.89
CA PRO A 27 15.10 -7.40 -2.82
C PRO A 27 15.12 -6.73 -4.20
N GLY A 28 14.76 -5.47 -4.28
CA GLY A 28 14.70 -4.72 -5.53
C GLY A 28 13.57 -5.11 -6.50
N GLU A 29 12.88 -6.23 -6.29
CA GLU A 29 11.84 -6.71 -7.20
C GLU A 29 10.55 -5.88 -7.12
N ALA A 30 9.96 -5.55 -8.27
CA ALA A 30 8.60 -5.03 -8.38
C ALA A 30 7.64 -6.15 -8.80
N VAL A 31 6.66 -6.40 -7.97
CA VAL A 31 5.59 -7.36 -8.24
C VAL A 31 4.25 -6.63 -8.38
N GLY A 32 3.62 -6.77 -9.53
CA GLY A 32 2.26 -6.31 -9.79
C GLY A 32 1.25 -7.36 -9.34
N LEU A 33 0.25 -6.95 -8.56
CA LEU A 33 -0.87 -7.79 -8.17
C LEU A 33 -2.13 -7.33 -8.90
N LEU A 34 -2.53 -8.08 -9.91
CA LEU A 34 -3.68 -7.80 -10.76
C LEU A 34 -4.91 -8.57 -10.31
N GLY A 35 -6.08 -7.98 -10.41
CA GLY A 35 -7.36 -8.68 -10.19
C GLY A 35 -8.54 -7.74 -10.10
N PRO A 36 -9.78 -8.26 -10.13
CA PRO A 36 -10.99 -7.45 -10.06
C PRO A 36 -11.12 -6.72 -8.71
N SER A 37 -11.91 -5.65 -8.68
CA SER A 37 -12.21 -4.94 -7.44
C SER A 37 -12.93 -5.86 -6.43
N GLY A 38 -12.55 -5.77 -5.16
CA GLY A 38 -13.18 -6.54 -4.07
C GLY A 38 -12.67 -7.98 -3.91
N CYS A 39 -11.77 -8.50 -4.77
CA CYS A 39 -11.29 -9.88 -4.66
C CYS A 39 -10.37 -10.13 -3.45
N GLY A 40 -9.84 -9.10 -2.78
CA GLY A 40 -8.99 -9.26 -1.60
C GLY A 40 -7.59 -8.67 -1.71
N LYS A 41 -7.20 -8.06 -2.84
CA LYS A 41 -5.86 -7.48 -3.06
C LYS A 41 -5.44 -6.50 -1.97
N SER A 42 -6.30 -5.53 -1.65
CA SER A 42 -6.01 -4.55 -0.58
C SER A 42 -5.91 -5.20 0.80
N THR A 43 -6.62 -6.31 1.03
CA THR A 43 -6.48 -7.08 2.28
C THR A 43 -5.11 -7.76 2.32
N LEU A 44 -4.68 -8.40 1.22
CA LEU A 44 -3.35 -8.99 1.12
C LEU A 44 -2.25 -7.92 1.28
N ALA A 45 -2.39 -6.78 0.61
CA ALA A 45 -1.48 -5.64 0.75
C ALA A 45 -1.34 -5.16 2.20
N ARG A 46 -2.48 -5.05 2.93
CA ARG A 46 -2.47 -4.70 4.35
C ARG A 46 -1.84 -5.78 5.24
N VAL A 47 -2.01 -7.07 4.91
CA VAL A 47 -1.33 -8.15 5.63
C VAL A 47 0.18 -8.09 5.36
N ALA A 48 0.60 -7.92 4.11
CA ALA A 48 2.00 -7.78 3.72
C ALA A 48 2.70 -6.65 4.50
N ALA A 49 2.03 -5.49 4.62
CA ALA A 49 2.54 -4.32 5.35
C ALA A 49 2.34 -4.40 6.88
N LEU A 50 1.95 -5.54 7.43
CA LEU A 50 1.66 -5.75 8.87
C LEU A 50 0.51 -4.89 9.42
N LEU A 51 -0.33 -4.32 8.58
CA LEU A 51 -1.47 -3.49 8.98
C LEU A 51 -2.72 -4.33 9.30
N HIS A 52 -2.78 -5.56 8.83
CA HIS A 52 -3.86 -6.50 9.12
C HIS A 52 -3.28 -7.85 9.53
N ARG A 53 -3.83 -8.46 10.59
CA ARG A 53 -3.40 -9.78 11.04
C ARG A 53 -4.08 -10.85 10.19
N PRO A 54 -3.36 -11.82 9.61
CA PRO A 54 -3.99 -12.95 8.94
C PRO A 54 -4.65 -13.90 9.96
N ASP A 55 -5.63 -14.66 9.51
CA ASP A 55 -6.29 -15.71 10.28
C ASP A 55 -5.39 -16.94 10.36
N SER A 56 -4.66 -17.27 9.27
CA SER A 56 -3.65 -18.32 9.21
C SER A 56 -2.52 -17.96 8.25
N GLY A 57 -1.46 -18.76 8.23
CA GLY A 57 -0.23 -18.48 7.50
C GLY A 57 0.68 -17.50 8.24
N ARG A 58 1.72 -17.04 7.54
CA ARG A 58 2.71 -16.14 8.15
C ARG A 58 3.34 -15.21 7.13
N VAL A 59 3.74 -14.03 7.60
CA VAL A 59 4.60 -13.09 6.88
C VAL A 59 6.03 -13.26 7.39
N VAL A 60 6.99 -13.40 6.47
CA VAL A 60 8.43 -13.47 6.78
C VAL A 60 9.12 -12.28 6.14
N ILE A 61 9.92 -11.57 6.93
CA ILE A 61 10.62 -10.34 6.54
C ILE A 61 12.11 -10.57 6.75
N ASP A 62 12.87 -10.59 5.64
CA ASP A 62 14.31 -10.85 5.67
C ASP A 62 14.69 -12.10 6.46
N GLY A 63 13.97 -13.20 6.21
CA GLY A 63 14.18 -14.50 6.88
C GLY A 63 13.62 -14.59 8.30
N ALA A 64 13.08 -13.50 8.87
CA ALA A 64 12.50 -13.50 10.20
C ALA A 64 10.95 -13.41 10.15
N PRO A 65 10.22 -14.27 10.89
CA PRO A 65 8.77 -14.18 10.92
C PRO A 65 8.29 -12.85 11.55
N ALA A 66 7.17 -12.35 11.08
CA ALA A 66 6.51 -11.21 11.69
C ALA A 66 6.12 -11.53 13.14
N ARG A 67 6.59 -10.71 14.08
CA ARG A 67 6.37 -10.91 15.53
C ARG A 67 5.10 -10.23 16.05
N GLY A 68 4.28 -9.67 15.15
CA GLY A 68 3.02 -9.00 15.48
C GLY A 68 2.52 -8.18 14.31
N TYR A 69 1.37 -7.55 14.52
CA TYR A 69 0.68 -6.74 13.51
C TYR A 69 0.25 -5.41 14.11
N ARG A 70 0.11 -4.37 13.27
CA ARG A 70 -0.21 -3.00 13.68
C ARG A 70 0.78 -2.49 14.74
N HIS A 71 0.29 -1.84 15.79
CA HIS A 71 1.11 -1.31 16.89
C HIS A 71 1.89 -2.39 17.68
N ARG A 72 1.47 -3.66 17.61
CA ARG A 72 2.14 -4.79 18.29
C ARG A 72 3.36 -5.33 17.53
N ALA A 73 3.48 -5.02 16.24
CA ALA A 73 4.68 -5.39 15.49
C ALA A 73 5.89 -4.59 15.98
N PRO A 74 7.08 -5.22 16.11
CA PRO A 74 8.31 -4.51 16.47
C PRO A 74 8.56 -3.31 15.53
N ARG A 75 9.10 -2.22 16.10
CA ARG A 75 9.38 -1.00 15.34
C ARG A 75 10.20 -1.28 14.07
N ALA A 76 11.28 -2.07 14.19
CA ALA A 76 12.14 -2.42 13.06
C ALA A 76 11.39 -3.11 11.92
N GLN A 77 10.38 -3.95 12.24
CA GLN A 77 9.54 -4.59 11.22
C GLN A 77 8.51 -3.61 10.62
N ARG A 78 7.89 -2.75 11.45
CA ARG A 78 6.93 -1.75 10.95
C ARG A 78 7.57 -0.70 10.04
N THR A 79 8.77 -0.23 10.38
CA THR A 79 9.48 0.80 9.61
C THR A 79 10.15 0.25 8.35
N ALA A 80 10.14 -1.09 8.15
CA ALA A 80 10.57 -1.69 6.90
C ALA A 80 9.58 -1.45 5.75
N PHE A 81 8.35 -1.02 6.05
CA PHE A 81 7.28 -0.82 5.06
C PHE A 81 6.94 0.65 4.89
N GLY A 82 6.83 1.08 3.62
CA GLY A 82 6.13 2.29 3.20
C GLY A 82 4.84 1.89 2.50
N VAL A 83 3.71 2.54 2.83
CA VAL A 83 2.41 2.20 2.24
C VAL A 83 1.76 3.43 1.66
N VAL A 84 1.32 3.31 0.40
CA VAL A 84 0.52 4.32 -0.29
C VAL A 84 -0.83 3.72 -0.62
N PHE A 85 -1.90 4.34 -0.13
CA PHE A 85 -3.27 3.86 -0.32
C PHE A 85 -3.95 4.56 -1.50
N GLN A 86 -5.00 3.92 -2.03
CA GLN A 86 -5.82 4.41 -3.13
C GLN A 86 -6.43 5.80 -2.86
N GLN A 87 -6.92 6.03 -1.64
CA GLN A 87 -7.61 7.26 -1.27
C GLN A 87 -6.76 8.10 -0.31
N PRO A 88 -6.02 9.11 -0.81
CA PRO A 88 -5.13 9.92 0.02
C PRO A 88 -5.87 10.67 1.13
N ARG A 89 -7.11 11.15 0.86
CA ARG A 89 -7.91 11.89 1.87
C ARG A 89 -8.32 11.01 3.06
N GLN A 90 -8.51 9.71 2.87
CA GLN A 90 -8.82 8.79 3.97
C GLN A 90 -7.59 8.36 4.75
N SER A 91 -6.40 8.48 4.16
CA SER A 91 -5.13 8.10 4.77
C SER A 91 -4.40 9.27 5.44
N ALA A 92 -4.87 10.50 5.24
CA ALA A 92 -4.29 11.73 5.79
C ALA A 92 -5.17 12.29 6.93
N ASP A 93 -4.57 12.66 8.07
CA ASP A 93 -5.30 13.42 9.10
C ASP A 93 -5.59 14.83 8.55
N PRO A 94 -6.88 15.21 8.37
CA PRO A 94 -7.25 16.50 7.77
C PRO A 94 -6.84 17.71 8.59
N ARG A 95 -6.44 17.56 9.85
CA ARG A 95 -6.01 18.62 10.75
C ARG A 95 -4.54 18.96 10.60
N LEU A 96 -3.72 18.03 10.10
CA LEU A 96 -2.28 18.21 9.95
C LEU A 96 -1.96 19.06 8.71
N ARG A 97 -0.91 19.89 8.79
CA ARG A 97 -0.27 20.47 7.61
C ARG A 97 0.48 19.39 6.85
N LEU A 98 0.71 19.59 5.55
CA LEU A 98 1.41 18.57 4.74
C LEU A 98 2.81 18.27 5.27
N VAL A 99 3.56 19.27 5.75
CA VAL A 99 4.86 19.04 6.38
C VAL A 99 4.75 18.14 7.61
N ASP A 100 3.72 18.32 8.43
CA ASP A 100 3.49 17.52 9.62
C ASP A 100 3.03 16.10 9.29
N LEU A 101 2.18 15.96 8.26
CA LEU A 101 1.74 14.69 7.72
C LEU A 101 2.92 13.86 7.20
N ILE A 102 3.84 14.49 6.46
CA ILE A 102 5.03 13.83 5.92
C ILE A 102 5.99 13.46 7.06
N ALA A 103 6.17 14.34 8.05
CA ALA A 103 7.07 14.15 9.19
C ALA A 103 6.54 13.15 10.26
N GLU A 104 5.24 12.80 10.21
CA GLU A 104 4.58 11.95 11.21
C GLU A 104 5.34 10.64 11.52
N PRO A 105 5.84 9.87 10.52
CA PRO A 105 6.56 8.63 10.78
C PRO A 105 7.88 8.85 11.54
N LEU A 106 8.59 9.95 11.31
CA LEU A 106 9.81 10.29 12.05
C LEU A 106 9.49 10.57 13.52
N ARG A 107 8.45 11.37 13.78
CA ARG A 107 7.99 11.68 15.14
C ARG A 107 7.50 10.43 15.87
N ALA A 108 6.67 9.61 15.21
CA ALA A 108 6.15 8.35 15.75
C ALA A 108 7.25 7.31 16.05
N THR A 109 8.40 7.47 15.41
CA THR A 109 9.57 6.61 15.65
C THR A 109 10.61 7.24 16.57
N GLY A 110 10.27 8.34 17.29
CA GLY A 110 11.15 9.00 18.25
C GLY A 110 12.34 9.73 17.58
N ARG A 111 12.16 10.25 16.39
CA ARG A 111 13.13 11.05 15.63
C ARG A 111 12.51 12.41 15.27
N PRO A 112 12.12 13.24 16.25
CA PRO A 112 11.46 14.52 15.98
C PRO A 112 12.42 15.62 15.50
N GLU A 113 13.72 15.50 15.85
CA GLU A 113 14.73 16.49 15.47
C GLU A 113 14.96 16.52 13.96
N GLY A 114 14.90 17.71 13.35
CA GLY A 114 15.01 17.88 11.90
C GLY A 114 13.89 17.25 11.08
N ALA A 115 12.80 16.77 11.72
CA ALA A 115 11.75 16.06 11.01
C ALA A 115 11.02 16.94 9.97
N ALA A 116 10.92 18.25 10.21
CA ALA A 116 10.32 19.18 9.26
C ALA A 116 11.23 19.42 8.05
N ASP A 117 12.54 19.57 8.26
CA ASP A 117 13.51 19.75 7.18
C ASP A 117 13.58 18.50 6.32
N LYS A 118 13.59 17.31 6.95
CA LYS A 118 13.56 16.04 6.24
C LYS A 118 12.25 15.83 5.47
N ALA A 119 11.14 16.31 6.01
CA ALA A 119 9.85 16.29 5.32
C ALA A 119 9.87 17.21 4.09
N ALA A 120 10.47 18.40 4.19
CA ALA A 120 10.62 19.30 3.06
C ALA A 120 11.53 18.72 1.96
N GLU A 121 12.68 18.15 2.32
CA GLU A 121 13.57 17.44 1.39
C GLU A 121 12.85 16.27 0.69
N THR A 122 12.08 15.48 1.44
CA THR A 122 11.34 14.33 0.87
C THR A 122 10.18 14.80 0.00
N ALA A 123 9.54 15.92 0.33
CA ALA A 123 8.49 16.54 -0.47
C ALA A 123 9.02 17.01 -1.83
N ASP A 124 10.19 17.65 -1.85
CA ASP A 124 10.87 18.07 -3.09
C ASP A 124 11.14 16.88 -4.00
N ARG A 125 11.65 15.78 -3.46
CA ARG A 125 11.90 14.53 -4.22
C ARG A 125 10.65 13.94 -4.88
N VAL A 126 9.48 14.11 -4.30
CA VAL A 126 8.22 13.65 -4.92
C VAL A 126 7.57 14.73 -5.81
N GLY A 127 8.24 15.85 -6.04
CA GLY A 127 7.73 16.97 -6.83
C GLY A 127 6.57 17.71 -6.16
N LEU A 128 6.56 17.80 -4.83
CA LEU A 128 5.61 18.61 -4.06
C LEU A 128 6.27 19.93 -3.69
N GLY A 129 5.78 21.03 -4.25
CA GLY A 129 6.31 22.37 -4.01
C GLY A 129 6.33 22.75 -2.53
N THR A 130 7.36 23.46 -2.12
CA THR A 130 7.55 23.88 -0.73
C THR A 130 6.48 24.85 -0.24
N ASP A 131 5.87 25.63 -1.14
CA ASP A 131 4.73 26.51 -0.89
C ASP A 131 3.46 25.79 -0.42
N LEU A 132 3.37 24.48 -0.71
CA LEU A 132 2.25 23.63 -0.29
C LEU A 132 2.43 23.02 1.11
N LEU A 133 3.64 23.01 1.65
CA LEU A 133 3.95 22.33 2.92
C LEU A 133 3.16 22.87 4.12
N GLY A 134 2.80 24.14 4.08
CA GLY A 134 1.95 24.80 5.10
C GLY A 134 0.46 24.50 4.96
N ARG A 135 0.02 23.96 3.82
CA ARG A 135 -1.38 23.65 3.53
C ARG A 135 -1.85 22.39 4.24
N ARG A 136 -3.17 22.28 4.38
CA ARG A 136 -3.85 21.08 4.90
C ARG A 136 -4.39 20.23 3.76
N PRO A 137 -4.73 18.95 4.00
CA PRO A 137 -5.23 18.04 2.97
C PRO A 137 -6.40 18.58 2.14
N HIS A 138 -7.33 19.34 2.74
CA HIS A 138 -8.49 19.91 2.03
C HIS A 138 -8.16 21.16 1.18
N GLU A 139 -6.95 21.71 1.30
CA GLU A 139 -6.50 22.91 0.59
C GLU A 139 -5.65 22.58 -0.66
N VAL A 140 -5.48 21.29 -0.98
CA VAL A 140 -4.65 20.82 -2.09
C VAL A 140 -5.42 19.85 -2.98
N SER A 141 -4.96 19.68 -4.23
CA SER A 141 -5.53 18.69 -5.15
C SER A 141 -5.24 17.24 -4.69
N ASP A 142 -6.00 16.27 -5.21
CA ASP A 142 -5.78 14.86 -4.88
C ASP A 142 -4.39 14.37 -5.34
N GLY A 143 -3.90 14.84 -6.50
CA GLY A 143 -2.55 14.52 -6.95
C GLY A 143 -1.45 15.11 -6.06
N GLN A 144 -1.62 16.36 -5.57
CA GLN A 144 -0.70 16.97 -4.59
C GLN A 144 -0.73 16.21 -3.25
N LEU A 145 -1.92 15.83 -2.78
CA LEU A 145 -2.06 15.06 -1.56
C LEU A 145 -1.47 13.66 -1.71
N GLN A 146 -1.62 13.03 -2.88
CA GLN A 146 -1.02 11.72 -3.16
C GLN A 146 0.51 11.80 -3.13
N ARG A 147 1.13 12.89 -3.66
CA ARG A 147 2.56 13.15 -3.51
C ARG A 147 2.98 13.28 -2.05
N ALA A 148 2.21 13.99 -1.22
CA ALA A 148 2.47 14.09 0.21
C ALA A 148 2.36 12.72 0.91
N CYS A 149 1.38 11.88 0.54
CA CYS A 149 1.26 10.51 1.06
C CYS A 149 2.42 9.62 0.61
N LEU A 150 2.91 9.78 -0.62
CA LEU A 150 4.12 9.08 -1.09
C LEU A 150 5.36 9.56 -0.32
N ALA A 151 5.56 10.87 -0.14
CA ALA A 151 6.66 11.41 0.69
C ALA A 151 6.63 10.83 2.11
N ARG A 152 5.45 10.79 2.75
CA ARG A 152 5.26 10.16 4.06
C ARG A 152 5.66 8.69 4.07
N ALA A 153 5.35 7.95 3.01
CA ALA A 153 5.71 6.54 2.91
C ALA A 153 7.23 6.34 2.75
N LEU A 154 7.92 7.25 2.07
CA LEU A 154 9.35 7.16 1.77
C LEU A 154 10.27 7.71 2.87
N ILE A 155 9.78 8.58 3.76
CA ILE A 155 10.62 9.37 4.68
C ILE A 155 11.48 8.52 5.64
N LEU A 156 11.02 7.31 5.99
CA LEU A 156 11.79 6.37 6.82
C LEU A 156 12.74 5.48 6.01
N ARG A 157 12.82 5.66 4.69
CA ARG A 157 13.60 4.83 3.76
C ARG A 157 13.23 3.34 3.89
N PRO A 158 11.96 2.97 3.64
CA PRO A 158 11.50 1.58 3.78
C PRO A 158 12.18 0.67 2.74
N ARG A 159 12.33 -0.61 3.11
CA ARG A 159 12.84 -1.67 2.20
C ARG A 159 11.74 -2.30 1.35
N TYR A 160 10.50 -2.11 1.73
CA TYR A 160 9.32 -2.63 1.04
C TYR A 160 8.32 -1.51 0.83
N LEU A 161 7.92 -1.28 -0.41
CA LEU A 161 6.84 -0.37 -0.76
C LEU A 161 5.58 -1.18 -1.10
N VAL A 162 4.45 -0.76 -0.57
CA VAL A 162 3.14 -1.31 -0.92
C VAL A 162 2.29 -0.17 -1.47
N CYS A 163 2.00 -0.22 -2.77
CA CYS A 163 1.19 0.76 -3.47
C CYS A 163 -0.17 0.15 -3.82
N ASP A 164 -1.19 0.46 -3.02
CA ASP A 164 -2.54 -0.05 -3.19
C ASP A 164 -3.37 0.90 -4.05
N GLU A 165 -3.46 0.61 -5.36
CA GLU A 165 -4.18 1.40 -6.39
C GLU A 165 -3.85 2.90 -6.36
N MET A 166 -2.60 3.26 -6.09
CA MET A 166 -2.19 4.66 -5.82
C MET A 166 -2.39 5.61 -7.01
N THR A 167 -2.66 5.09 -8.20
CA THR A 167 -2.81 5.86 -9.45
C THR A 167 -4.24 5.92 -9.98
N ALA A 168 -5.18 5.21 -9.35
CA ALA A 168 -6.54 5.00 -9.89
C ALA A 168 -7.39 6.28 -10.06
N MET A 169 -7.05 7.36 -9.35
CA MET A 169 -7.81 8.62 -9.35
C MET A 169 -7.02 9.78 -10.00
N LEU A 170 -5.94 9.47 -10.71
CA LEU A 170 -5.00 10.46 -11.23
C LEU A 170 -5.00 10.47 -12.76
N ASP A 171 -4.69 11.62 -13.32
CA ASP A 171 -4.42 11.75 -14.75
C ASP A 171 -3.11 11.03 -15.15
N ALA A 172 -2.94 10.77 -16.45
CA ALA A 172 -1.82 10.01 -16.96
C ALA A 172 -0.45 10.66 -16.67
N SER A 173 -0.39 12.00 -16.67
CA SER A 173 0.87 12.73 -16.43
C SER A 173 1.27 12.64 -14.96
N THR A 174 0.34 12.82 -14.05
CA THR A 174 0.56 12.65 -12.60
C THR A 174 0.90 11.20 -12.25
N THR A 175 0.22 10.23 -12.86
CA THR A 175 0.52 8.80 -12.74
C THR A 175 1.96 8.50 -13.14
N ALA A 176 2.39 8.93 -14.33
CA ALA A 176 3.75 8.71 -14.82
C ALA A 176 4.81 9.35 -13.90
N ALA A 177 4.54 10.56 -13.40
CA ALA A 177 5.44 11.25 -12.49
C ALA A 177 5.59 10.51 -11.14
N LEU A 178 4.49 10.00 -10.55
CA LEU A 178 4.55 9.24 -9.30
C LEU A 178 5.27 7.90 -9.47
N ILE A 179 5.02 7.20 -10.57
CA ILE A 179 5.75 5.96 -10.90
C ILE A 179 7.23 6.25 -11.04
N GLY A 180 7.62 7.34 -11.75
CA GLY A 180 9.00 7.75 -11.89
C GLY A 180 9.71 7.95 -10.55
N VAL A 181 9.06 8.60 -9.59
CA VAL A 181 9.59 8.78 -8.22
C VAL A 181 9.78 7.44 -7.49
N VAL A 182 8.81 6.52 -7.61
CA VAL A 182 8.92 5.20 -6.97
C VAL A 182 10.08 4.40 -7.59
N GLU A 183 10.24 4.45 -8.91
CA GLU A 183 11.31 3.76 -9.62
C GLU A 183 12.70 4.33 -9.31
N GLU A 184 12.81 5.66 -9.20
CA GLU A 184 14.04 6.30 -8.75
C GLU A 184 14.41 5.88 -7.33
N TYR A 185 13.44 5.89 -6.42
CA TYR A 185 13.62 5.42 -5.06
C TYR A 185 14.07 3.95 -4.99
N ARG A 186 13.43 3.07 -5.77
CA ARG A 186 13.80 1.64 -5.83
C ARG A 186 15.24 1.45 -6.31
N ARG A 187 15.64 2.15 -7.38
CA ARG A 187 17.03 2.09 -7.89
C ARG A 187 18.07 2.57 -6.89
N GLU A 188 17.74 3.58 -6.06
CA GLU A 188 18.66 4.10 -5.04
C GLU A 188 18.76 3.20 -3.80
N THR A 189 17.73 2.43 -3.47
CA THR A 189 17.62 1.77 -2.16
C THR A 189 17.51 0.25 -2.22
N ASP A 190 17.38 -0.32 -3.43
CA ASP A 190 17.07 -1.73 -3.65
C ASP A 190 15.74 -2.16 -2.94
N ALA A 191 14.81 -1.23 -2.82
CA ALA A 191 13.52 -1.50 -2.20
C ALA A 191 12.64 -2.36 -3.10
N ALA A 192 12.02 -3.39 -2.54
CA ALA A 192 11.03 -4.19 -3.24
C ALA A 192 9.67 -3.47 -3.26
N LEU A 193 8.90 -3.68 -4.33
CA LEU A 193 7.59 -3.07 -4.57
C LEU A 193 6.50 -4.13 -4.73
N LEU A 194 5.41 -3.98 -3.99
CA LEU A 194 4.12 -4.61 -4.28
C LEU A 194 3.16 -3.56 -4.82
N ALA A 195 2.94 -3.56 -6.13
CA ALA A 195 1.98 -2.68 -6.79
C ALA A 195 0.65 -3.42 -6.99
N VAL A 196 -0.41 -2.95 -6.38
CA VAL A 196 -1.76 -3.50 -6.51
C VAL A 196 -2.55 -2.65 -7.48
N GLY A 197 -3.23 -3.29 -8.43
CA GLY A 197 -4.02 -2.58 -9.43
C GLY A 197 -5.02 -3.48 -10.16
N HIS A 198 -5.76 -2.84 -11.07
CA HIS A 198 -6.68 -3.52 -11.99
C HIS A 198 -6.33 -3.23 -13.46
N ASP A 199 -5.35 -2.36 -13.73
CA ASP A 199 -4.84 -2.06 -15.07
C ASP A 199 -3.62 -2.95 -15.37
N ARG A 200 -3.83 -3.98 -16.20
CA ARG A 200 -2.77 -4.91 -16.62
C ARG A 200 -1.67 -4.19 -17.39
N VAL A 201 -2.03 -3.28 -18.30
CA VAL A 201 -1.05 -2.60 -19.15
C VAL A 201 -0.10 -1.74 -18.31
N LEU A 202 -0.65 -1.07 -17.30
CA LEU A 202 0.15 -0.29 -16.37
C LEU A 202 1.09 -1.18 -15.54
N LEU A 203 0.56 -2.26 -14.95
CA LEU A 203 1.35 -3.16 -14.11
C LEU A 203 2.45 -3.88 -14.90
N ASP A 204 2.17 -4.36 -16.11
CA ASP A 204 3.14 -5.04 -16.97
C ASP A 204 4.27 -4.11 -17.45
N ARG A 205 4.02 -2.79 -17.49
CA ARG A 205 5.05 -1.78 -17.81
C ARG A 205 5.84 -1.31 -16.59
N TRP A 206 5.24 -1.38 -15.42
CA TRP A 206 5.82 -0.86 -14.19
C TRP A 206 6.57 -1.91 -13.39
N CYS A 207 6.09 -3.17 -13.40
CA CYS A 207 6.60 -4.22 -12.54
C CYS A 207 7.48 -5.21 -13.31
N ASP A 208 8.41 -5.86 -12.61
CA ASP A 208 9.26 -6.91 -13.19
C ASP A 208 8.45 -8.17 -13.54
N ARG A 209 7.39 -8.43 -12.80
CA ARG A 209 6.36 -9.43 -13.10
C ARG A 209 4.99 -9.02 -12.57
N THR A 210 3.95 -9.46 -13.25
CA THR A 210 2.55 -9.30 -12.83
C THR A 210 1.98 -10.68 -12.50
N VAL A 211 1.36 -10.78 -11.32
CA VAL A 211 0.67 -11.99 -10.85
C VAL A 211 -0.83 -11.72 -10.86
N ASP A 212 -1.57 -12.59 -11.53
CA ASP A 212 -3.03 -12.50 -11.50
C ASP A 212 -3.57 -13.08 -10.19
N TRP A 213 -4.57 -12.42 -9.61
CA TRP A 213 -5.20 -12.90 -8.37
C TRP A 213 -5.70 -14.34 -8.48
N SER A 214 -6.19 -14.74 -9.68
CA SER A 214 -6.65 -16.09 -9.95
C SER A 214 -5.57 -17.17 -9.83
N GLU A 215 -4.30 -16.79 -9.95
CA GLU A 215 -3.15 -17.68 -9.85
C GLU A 215 -2.68 -17.89 -8.40
N LEU A 216 -3.11 -17.01 -7.46
CA LEU A 216 -2.60 -17.00 -6.08
C LEU A 216 -3.35 -17.90 -5.09
N GLY A 217 -4.51 -18.43 -5.45
CA GLY A 217 -5.27 -19.30 -4.55
C GLY A 217 -6.62 -19.70 -5.10
N SER A 218 -7.24 -20.73 -4.53
CA SER A 218 -8.59 -21.16 -4.89
C SER A 218 -9.61 -20.08 -4.53
N HIS A 219 -10.18 -19.45 -5.55
CA HIS A 219 -11.25 -18.46 -5.38
C HIS A 219 -12.49 -19.08 -4.73
N PRO A 220 -13.09 -18.44 -3.71
CA PRO A 220 -14.51 -18.60 -3.49
C PRO A 220 -15.24 -17.94 -4.66
N ASP A 221 -16.25 -18.64 -5.15
CA ASP A 221 -17.13 -18.16 -6.23
C ASP A 221 -17.66 -16.74 -5.94
N ILE A 222 -17.08 -15.71 -6.59
CA ILE A 222 -17.42 -14.30 -6.40
C ILE A 222 -18.86 -14.02 -6.92
N SER A 223 -19.39 -14.95 -7.73
CA SER A 223 -20.77 -14.91 -8.25
C SER A 223 -21.84 -14.86 -7.14
N ALA A 224 -21.56 -15.40 -5.96
CA ALA A 224 -22.51 -15.45 -4.85
C ALA A 224 -22.59 -14.16 -4.02
N ALA A 225 -21.57 -13.31 -4.06
CA ALA A 225 -21.49 -12.09 -3.23
C ALA A 225 -22.08 -10.84 -3.91
N ALA A 226 -22.27 -10.88 -5.23
CA ALA A 226 -22.77 -9.73 -6.02
C ALA A 226 -24.30 -9.60 -6.08
N LYS A 227 -25.06 -10.50 -5.44
CA LYS A 227 -26.51 -10.37 -5.36
C LYS A 227 -26.88 -9.38 -4.27
N SER A 228 -27.36 -8.21 -4.68
CA SER A 228 -27.94 -7.16 -3.83
C SER A 228 -29.03 -7.74 -2.91
N PRO A 229 -29.20 -7.20 -1.68
CA PRO A 229 -30.28 -7.61 -0.77
C PRO A 229 -31.68 -7.54 -1.39
N ALA A 230 -31.88 -6.74 -2.43
CA ALA A 230 -33.15 -6.61 -3.15
C ALA A 230 -33.52 -7.85 -3.98
N GLU A 231 -32.56 -8.66 -4.45
CA GLU A 231 -32.85 -9.85 -5.28
C GLU A 231 -33.10 -11.13 -4.48
N ARG A 232 -32.87 -11.13 -3.18
CA ARG A 232 -33.13 -12.28 -2.29
C ARG A 232 -34.60 -12.44 -1.91
N SER A 233 -35.43 -11.41 -2.12
CA SER A 233 -36.85 -11.44 -1.77
C SER A 233 -37.77 -11.97 -2.87
N LEU A 234 -37.27 -12.21 -4.08
CA LEU A 234 -38.07 -12.66 -5.22
C LEU A 234 -38.01 -14.18 -5.47
N SER A 235 -37.13 -14.93 -4.80
CA SER A 235 -37.03 -16.40 -5.00
C SER A 235 -37.66 -17.23 -3.88
N ALA A 236 -38.41 -16.59 -2.97
CA ALA A 236 -39.09 -17.26 -1.83
C ALA A 236 -40.61 -17.04 -1.86
N ARG A 237 -41.21 -17.05 -3.05
CA ARG A 237 -42.68 -17.18 -3.20
C ARG A 237 -43.05 -18.20 -4.28
#